data_f079e5a37c3f8257770522728fd92544
#
_entry.id   f079e5a37c3f8257770522728fd92544
#
_cell.length_a   1.000
_cell.length_b   1.000
_cell.length_c   1.000
_cell.angle_alpha   90.00
_cell.angle_beta   90.00
_cell.angle_gamma   90.00
#
_symmetry.space_group_name_H-M   'P 1'
#
loop_
_entity.id
_entity.type
_entity.pdbx_description
1 polymer ?
#
loop_
_entity_poly.entity_id
_entity_poly.type
_entity_poly.pdbx_seq_one_letter_code
_entity_poly.pdbx_strand_id
1 'polypeptide(L)'
;MLTKNQVEVLNLFRKEIFLKASILKIKKILKKSSYQRVYDAVKSLAGEGVLSIEEAGKSSQISIVLNQKSISQLAFLDEQAAAQKNIPNFNKIISIKEISNYLIIVAGSYAKGNFKKTSDLDLIIVIPDDRDIVKISKIVENQTLLFLPKIHLYVFNNKNFIDMLLSKEENYGKEIFRNHLILKNAYIYYELLKEAIENGFRSC
;
A
#
# COMPACT_ATOMS: atom_id res chain seq x y z
N MET A 1 21.17 -1.61 2.10
CA MET A 1 20.17 -2.57 2.65
C MET A 1 19.59 -1.95 3.92
N LEU A 2 18.26 -1.99 4.09
CA LEU A 2 17.61 -1.45 5.30
C LEU A 2 17.93 -2.31 6.53
N THR A 3 18.23 -1.68 7.65
CA THR A 3 18.37 -2.36 8.94
C THR A 3 16.98 -2.72 9.50
N LYS A 4 16.92 -3.66 10.44
CA LYS A 4 15.65 -4.04 11.11
C LYS A 4 14.90 -2.85 11.70
N ASN A 5 15.60 -1.92 12.36
CA ASN A 5 14.97 -0.74 12.95
C ASN A 5 14.44 0.23 11.89
N GLN A 6 15.11 0.39 10.75
CA GLN A 6 14.63 1.20 9.62
C GLN A 6 13.37 0.58 9.00
N VAL A 7 13.34 -0.75 8.81
CA VAL A 7 12.16 -1.47 8.33
C VAL A 7 10.97 -1.28 9.28
N GLU A 8 11.17 -1.36 10.58
CA GLU A 8 10.12 -1.17 11.56
C GLU A 8 9.58 0.28 11.54
N VAL A 9 10.45 1.28 11.41
CA VAL A 9 10.07 2.70 11.28
C VAL A 9 9.29 2.90 9.98
N LEU A 10 9.78 2.40 8.84
CA LEU A 10 9.10 2.53 7.55
C LEU A 10 7.73 1.84 7.54
N ASN A 11 7.59 0.69 8.21
CA ASN A 11 6.31 0.00 8.33
C ASN A 11 5.24 0.80 9.07
N LEU A 12 5.58 1.78 9.91
CA LEU A 12 4.60 2.71 10.47
C LEU A 12 4.05 3.62 9.38
N PHE A 13 4.93 4.24 8.59
CA PHE A 13 4.52 5.15 7.52
C PHE A 13 3.85 4.40 6.36
N ARG A 14 4.23 3.15 6.10
CA ARG A 14 3.54 2.28 5.16
C ARG A 14 2.07 2.07 5.54
N LYS A 15 1.78 1.87 6.82
CA LYS A 15 0.42 1.67 7.34
C LYS A 15 -0.37 2.97 7.46
N GLU A 16 0.32 4.07 7.70
CA GLU A 16 -0.27 5.38 7.94
C GLU A 16 0.57 6.46 7.26
N ILE A 17 0.34 6.63 5.96
CA ILE A 17 1.15 7.48 5.09
C ILE A 17 1.13 8.95 5.53
N PHE A 18 0.05 9.40 6.16
CA PHE A 18 -0.12 10.76 6.68
C PHE A 18 0.39 10.93 8.12
N LEU A 19 1.01 9.90 8.69
CA LEU A 19 1.54 9.97 10.05
C LEU A 19 2.55 11.12 10.19
N LYS A 20 2.30 12.00 11.17
CA LYS A 20 3.26 12.97 11.68
C LYS A 20 3.51 12.68 13.16
N ALA A 21 4.74 12.35 13.52
CA ALA A 21 5.03 11.90 14.87
C ALA A 21 6.44 12.31 15.34
N SER A 22 6.61 12.60 16.63
CA SER A 22 7.92 12.75 17.22
C SER A 22 8.64 11.40 17.39
N ILE A 23 9.96 11.39 17.54
CA ILE A 23 10.75 10.16 17.79
C ILE A 23 10.23 9.42 19.02
N LEU A 24 9.84 10.15 20.07
CA LEU A 24 9.25 9.54 21.28
C LEU A 24 7.92 8.85 20.98
N LYS A 25 7.07 9.46 20.14
CA LYS A 25 5.80 8.84 19.72
C LYS A 25 6.06 7.60 18.87
N ILE A 26 7.00 7.66 17.92
CA ILE A 26 7.42 6.51 17.09
C ILE A 26 7.94 5.38 18.00
N LYS A 27 8.84 5.68 18.94
CA LYS A 27 9.34 4.71 19.93
C LYS A 27 8.19 4.02 20.68
N LYS A 28 7.21 4.82 21.15
CA LYS A 28 6.04 4.30 21.90
C LYS A 28 5.19 3.37 21.03
N ILE A 29 4.89 3.76 19.79
CA ILE A 29 4.10 2.95 18.85
C ILE A 29 4.83 1.63 18.56
N LEU A 30 6.14 1.67 18.31
CA LEU A 30 6.97 0.49 18.05
C LEU A 30 7.26 -0.35 19.32
N LYS A 31 6.82 0.10 20.50
CA LYS A 31 7.09 -0.55 21.81
C LYS A 31 8.58 -0.82 22.04
N LYS A 32 9.45 0.08 21.59
CA LYS A 32 10.90 -0.06 21.75
C LYS A 32 11.37 0.41 23.12
N SER A 33 12.32 -0.32 23.72
CA SER A 33 12.97 0.09 24.97
C SER A 33 13.97 1.22 24.74
N SER A 34 14.78 1.14 23.67
CA SER A 34 15.86 2.08 23.37
C SER A 34 15.38 3.25 22.49
N TYR A 35 15.52 4.48 23.02
CA TYR A 35 15.32 5.71 22.25
C TYR A 35 16.39 5.83 21.16
N GLN A 36 17.66 5.55 21.49
CA GLN A 36 18.78 5.74 20.59
C GLN A 36 18.61 4.95 19.28
N ARG A 37 18.16 3.68 19.36
CA ARG A 37 17.96 2.84 18.17
C ARG A 37 16.91 3.42 17.21
N VAL A 38 15.84 4.02 17.75
CA VAL A 38 14.80 4.66 16.92
C VAL A 38 15.33 5.97 16.35
N TYR A 39 16.04 6.77 17.16
CA TYR A 39 16.69 7.99 16.73
C TYR A 39 17.66 7.75 15.56
N ASP A 40 18.56 6.78 15.68
CA ASP A 40 19.53 6.46 14.64
C ASP A 40 18.84 6.00 13.34
N ALA A 41 17.81 5.16 13.44
CA ALA A 41 17.02 4.73 12.28
C ALA A 41 16.33 5.91 11.57
N VAL A 42 15.68 6.80 12.33
CA VAL A 42 15.02 7.99 11.80
C VAL A 42 16.04 8.94 11.17
N LYS A 43 17.15 9.22 11.83
CA LYS A 43 18.22 10.10 11.32
C LYS A 43 18.84 9.55 10.03
N SER A 44 19.10 8.25 9.98
CA SER A 44 19.62 7.60 8.77
C SER A 44 18.63 7.74 7.60
N LEU A 45 17.33 7.41 7.81
CA LEU A 45 16.30 7.53 6.79
C LEU A 45 16.08 8.99 6.36
N ALA A 46 16.21 9.94 7.27
CA ALA A 46 16.13 11.38 6.95
C ALA A 46 17.35 11.83 6.14
N GLY A 47 18.56 11.40 6.52
CA GLY A 47 19.79 11.67 5.75
C GLY A 47 19.74 11.07 4.33
N GLU A 48 18.93 10.05 4.13
CA GLU A 48 18.66 9.44 2.84
C GLU A 48 17.52 10.12 2.05
N GLY A 49 16.87 11.14 2.62
CA GLY A 49 15.73 11.84 2.04
C GLY A 49 14.41 11.05 2.04
N VAL A 50 14.36 9.94 2.80
CA VAL A 50 13.16 9.09 2.90
C VAL A 50 12.15 9.65 3.90
N LEU A 51 12.65 10.22 4.99
CA LEU A 51 11.85 10.93 5.99
C LEU A 51 12.20 12.42 6.01
N SER A 52 11.22 13.26 6.34
CA SER A 52 11.41 14.66 6.71
C SER A 52 11.41 14.78 8.22
N ILE A 53 12.25 15.69 8.74
CA ILE A 53 12.27 16.10 10.14
C ILE A 53 12.03 17.61 10.16
N GLU A 54 10.86 18.03 10.60
CA GLU A 54 10.47 19.42 10.70
C GLU A 54 10.40 19.84 12.17
N GLU A 55 10.95 21.00 12.51
CA GLU A 55 10.81 21.55 13.85
C GLU A 55 9.39 22.08 14.08
N ALA A 56 8.76 21.65 15.15
CA ALA A 56 7.43 22.06 15.57
C ALA A 56 7.48 22.49 17.05
N GLY A 57 7.77 23.77 17.28
CA GLY A 57 7.99 24.32 18.62
C GLY A 57 9.18 23.64 19.31
N LYS A 58 8.94 23.00 20.47
CA LYS A 58 9.98 22.29 21.24
C LYS A 58 10.18 20.82 20.84
N SER A 59 9.53 20.36 19.77
CA SER A 59 9.62 18.97 19.31
C SER A 59 9.81 18.91 17.79
N SER A 60 10.43 17.84 17.31
CA SER A 60 10.52 17.59 15.86
C SER A 60 9.40 16.66 15.44
N GLN A 61 8.76 16.94 14.30
CA GLN A 61 7.80 16.07 13.63
C GLN A 61 8.47 15.34 12.47
N ILE A 62 8.30 14.04 12.44
CA ILE A 62 8.80 13.14 11.40
C ILE A 62 7.62 12.75 10.52
N SER A 63 7.81 12.84 9.21
CA SER A 63 6.87 12.39 8.18
C SER A 63 7.59 11.69 7.05
N ILE A 64 6.87 10.89 6.26
CA ILE A 64 7.42 10.27 5.04
C ILE A 64 7.48 11.31 3.91
N VAL A 65 8.52 11.22 3.08
CA VAL A 65 8.63 11.99 1.84
C VAL A 65 8.42 11.02 0.69
N LEU A 66 7.36 11.20 -0.10
CA LEU A 66 7.08 10.33 -1.26
C LEU A 66 7.96 10.73 -2.45
N ASN A 67 9.16 10.18 -2.50
CA ASN A 67 10.08 10.27 -3.62
C ASN A 67 10.43 8.86 -4.14
N GLN A 68 11.16 8.78 -5.23
CA GLN A 68 11.51 7.51 -5.88
C GLN A 68 12.11 6.49 -4.90
N LYS A 69 12.97 6.94 -3.97
CA LYS A 69 13.63 6.06 -3.01
C LYS A 69 12.67 5.51 -1.97
N SER A 70 11.88 6.37 -1.34
CA SER A 70 10.90 5.96 -0.33
C SER A 70 9.79 5.10 -0.93
N ILE A 71 9.30 5.45 -2.12
CA ILE A 71 8.31 4.67 -2.86
C ILE A 71 8.82 3.26 -3.14
N SER A 72 10.07 3.11 -3.63
CA SER A 72 10.67 1.80 -3.86
C SER A 72 10.78 0.97 -2.57
N GLN A 73 11.14 1.61 -1.44
CA GLN A 73 11.24 0.92 -0.16
C GLN A 73 9.86 0.51 0.39
N LEU A 74 8.87 1.39 0.31
CA LEU A 74 7.50 1.10 0.75
C LEU A 74 6.88 -0.01 -0.10
N ALA A 75 7.04 0.06 -1.42
CA ALA A 75 6.56 -0.95 -2.36
C ALA A 75 7.14 -2.34 -2.04
N PHE A 76 8.44 -2.43 -1.84
CA PHE A 76 9.09 -3.68 -1.43
C PHE A 76 8.50 -4.23 -0.12
N LEU A 77 8.29 -3.38 0.88
CA LEU A 77 7.73 -3.79 2.17
C LEU A 77 6.27 -4.25 2.05
N ASP A 78 5.47 -3.65 1.16
CA ASP A 78 4.09 -4.08 0.94
C ASP A 78 4.03 -5.45 0.26
N GLU A 79 4.78 -5.65 -0.82
CA GLU A 79 4.81 -6.93 -1.52
C GLU A 79 5.37 -8.04 -0.61
N GLN A 80 6.40 -7.75 0.19
CA GLN A 80 6.92 -8.68 1.18
C GLN A 80 5.87 -9.02 2.25
N ALA A 81 5.13 -8.03 2.74
CA ALA A 81 4.09 -8.24 3.73
C ALA A 81 2.92 -9.09 3.16
N ALA A 82 2.53 -8.86 1.91
CA ALA A 82 1.50 -9.65 1.24
C ALA A 82 1.95 -11.10 1.00
N ALA A 83 3.21 -11.31 0.58
CA ALA A 83 3.78 -12.64 0.36
C ALA A 83 3.84 -13.49 1.65
N GLN A 84 3.91 -12.84 2.83
CA GLN A 84 3.87 -13.52 4.13
C GLN A 84 2.46 -13.86 4.59
N LYS A 85 1.42 -13.38 3.89
CA LYS A 85 0.03 -13.72 4.19
C LYS A 85 -0.40 -14.97 3.42
N ASN A 86 -1.24 -15.77 4.06
CA ASN A 86 -1.82 -16.95 3.41
C ASN A 86 -3.01 -16.55 2.52
N ILE A 87 -2.70 -15.88 1.40
CA ILE A 87 -3.70 -15.45 0.42
C ILE A 87 -3.98 -16.62 -0.53
N PRO A 88 -5.23 -17.06 -0.65
CA PRO A 88 -5.59 -18.13 -1.57
C PRO A 88 -5.20 -17.79 -3.03
N ASN A 89 -4.67 -18.78 -3.74
CA ASN A 89 -4.25 -18.66 -5.14
C ASN A 89 -3.19 -17.58 -5.43
N PHE A 90 -2.47 -17.06 -4.43
CA PHE A 90 -1.49 -15.99 -4.57
C PHE A 90 -0.58 -16.17 -5.79
N ASN A 91 0.15 -17.30 -5.86
CA ASN A 91 1.08 -17.58 -6.95
C ASN A 91 0.38 -17.67 -8.32
N LYS A 92 -0.83 -18.22 -8.38
CA LYS A 92 -1.61 -18.31 -9.62
C LYS A 92 -2.01 -16.92 -10.11
N ILE A 93 -2.50 -16.06 -9.20
CA ILE A 93 -2.94 -14.70 -9.53
C ILE A 93 -1.76 -13.86 -10.06
N ILE A 94 -0.63 -13.83 -9.36
CA ILE A 94 0.53 -13.02 -9.77
C ILE A 94 1.22 -13.56 -11.04
N SER A 95 0.94 -14.80 -11.43
CA SER A 95 1.46 -15.46 -12.64
C SER A 95 0.60 -15.23 -13.87
N ILE A 96 -0.59 -14.61 -13.75
CA ILE A 96 -1.44 -14.28 -14.90
C ILE A 96 -0.67 -13.29 -15.79
N LYS A 97 -0.31 -13.75 -16.99
CA LYS A 97 0.60 -13.03 -17.89
C LYS A 97 0.03 -11.67 -18.33
N GLU A 98 -1.26 -11.63 -18.61
CA GLU A 98 -1.96 -10.47 -19.16
C GLU A 98 -2.03 -9.29 -18.19
N ILE A 99 -1.90 -9.57 -16.88
CA ILE A 99 -1.91 -8.55 -15.84
C ILE A 99 -0.57 -8.41 -15.12
N SER A 100 0.48 -9.05 -15.61
CA SER A 100 1.79 -9.11 -14.95
C SER A 100 2.45 -7.74 -14.71
N ASN A 101 2.08 -6.74 -15.52
CA ASN A 101 2.62 -5.37 -15.45
C ASN A 101 1.64 -4.39 -14.77
N TYR A 102 0.51 -4.87 -14.24
CA TYR A 102 -0.48 -4.02 -13.59
C TYR A 102 -0.39 -4.13 -12.07
N LEU A 103 -0.92 -3.15 -11.39
CA LEU A 103 -1.05 -3.17 -9.94
C LEU A 103 -2.13 -4.20 -9.55
N ILE A 104 -1.76 -5.13 -8.68
CA ILE A 104 -2.63 -6.20 -8.19
C ILE A 104 -2.79 -6.07 -6.68
N ILE A 105 -4.03 -5.90 -6.24
CA ILE A 105 -4.39 -5.69 -4.83
C ILE A 105 -5.44 -6.71 -4.40
N VAL A 106 -5.37 -7.13 -3.15
CA VAL A 106 -6.46 -7.80 -2.43
C VAL A 106 -7.01 -6.84 -1.39
N ALA A 107 -8.33 -6.70 -1.34
CA ALA A 107 -9.04 -5.87 -0.36
C ALA A 107 -10.03 -6.70 0.49
N GLY A 108 -11.01 -6.03 1.07
CA GLY A 108 -12.09 -6.66 1.80
C GLY A 108 -11.66 -7.46 3.01
N SER A 109 -12.35 -8.56 3.26
CA SER A 109 -12.17 -9.38 4.46
C SER A 109 -10.79 -10.03 4.56
N TYR A 110 -10.18 -10.36 3.44
CA TYR A 110 -8.82 -10.93 3.42
C TYR A 110 -7.76 -9.90 3.80
N ALA A 111 -7.87 -8.67 3.32
CA ALA A 111 -6.97 -7.60 3.72
C ALA A 111 -7.12 -7.23 5.20
N LYS A 112 -8.38 -7.21 5.69
CA LYS A 112 -8.71 -6.97 7.11
C LYS A 112 -8.33 -8.13 8.03
N GLY A 113 -8.10 -9.33 7.49
CA GLY A 113 -7.77 -10.53 8.26
C GLY A 113 -8.94 -11.14 9.03
N ASN A 114 -10.19 -10.82 8.66
CA ASN A 114 -11.42 -11.30 9.29
C ASN A 114 -12.29 -12.15 8.35
N PHE A 115 -11.70 -12.72 7.30
CA PHE A 115 -12.38 -13.57 6.33
C PHE A 115 -12.93 -14.87 6.97
N LYS A 116 -14.03 -15.35 6.43
CA LYS A 116 -14.68 -16.64 6.76
C LYS A 116 -14.44 -17.65 5.62
N LYS A 117 -14.74 -18.92 5.88
CA LYS A 117 -14.64 -19.98 4.84
C LYS A 117 -15.48 -19.70 3.58
N THR A 118 -16.56 -18.93 3.73
CA THR A 118 -17.48 -18.53 2.66
C THR A 118 -17.16 -17.18 2.04
N SER A 119 -16.10 -16.48 2.50
CA SER A 119 -15.75 -15.17 1.98
C SER A 119 -15.14 -15.30 0.59
N ASP A 120 -15.63 -14.49 -0.35
CA ASP A 120 -14.99 -14.30 -1.65
C ASP A 120 -13.68 -13.51 -1.49
N LEU A 121 -12.77 -13.66 -2.44
CA LEU A 121 -11.52 -12.89 -2.49
C LEU A 121 -11.72 -11.66 -3.39
N ASP A 122 -11.76 -10.48 -2.78
CA ASP A 122 -11.85 -9.21 -3.52
C ASP A 122 -10.50 -8.89 -4.17
N LEU A 123 -10.43 -9.09 -5.48
CA LEU A 123 -9.25 -8.87 -6.30
C LEU A 123 -9.41 -7.59 -7.11
N ILE A 124 -8.49 -6.66 -6.92
CA ILE A 124 -8.47 -5.38 -7.61
C ILE A 124 -7.27 -5.35 -8.55
N ILE A 125 -7.51 -4.92 -9.79
CA ILE A 125 -6.49 -4.68 -10.79
C ILE A 125 -6.58 -3.24 -11.22
N VAL A 126 -5.47 -2.49 -11.14
CA VAL A 126 -5.42 -1.13 -11.67
C VAL A 126 -4.52 -1.14 -12.91
N ILE A 127 -5.08 -0.67 -14.01
CA ILE A 127 -4.47 -0.70 -15.35
C ILE A 127 -4.22 0.72 -15.86
N PRO A 128 -3.30 0.93 -16.82
CA PRO A 128 -3.11 2.21 -17.49
C PRO A 128 -4.40 2.69 -18.20
N ASP A 129 -4.54 4.01 -18.34
CA ASP A 129 -5.75 4.63 -18.89
C ASP A 129 -6.02 4.31 -20.38
N ASP A 130 -4.97 3.91 -21.12
CA ASP A 130 -5.05 3.49 -22.52
C ASP A 130 -5.51 2.04 -22.71
N ARG A 131 -5.78 1.30 -21.61
CA ARG A 131 -6.17 -0.10 -21.64
C ARG A 131 -7.68 -0.29 -21.52
N ASP A 132 -8.18 -1.34 -22.17
CA ASP A 132 -9.59 -1.72 -22.16
C ASP A 132 -9.93 -2.53 -20.90
N ILE A 133 -10.68 -1.89 -19.98
CA ILE A 133 -11.17 -2.48 -18.73
C ILE A 133 -11.98 -3.75 -19.00
N VAL A 134 -12.91 -3.71 -19.97
CA VAL A 134 -13.81 -4.83 -20.26
C VAL A 134 -13.03 -6.04 -20.76
N LYS A 135 -12.08 -5.81 -21.64
CA LYS A 135 -11.21 -6.87 -22.18
C LYS A 135 -10.38 -7.52 -21.06
N ILE A 136 -9.75 -6.71 -20.22
CA ILE A 136 -8.92 -7.24 -19.10
C ILE A 136 -9.81 -7.99 -18.10
N SER A 137 -10.98 -7.44 -17.73
CA SER A 137 -11.91 -8.13 -16.82
C SER A 137 -12.28 -9.51 -17.34
N LYS A 138 -12.70 -9.64 -18.60
CA LYS A 138 -13.06 -10.92 -19.21
C LYS A 138 -11.92 -11.94 -19.20
N ILE A 139 -10.69 -11.50 -19.48
CA ILE A 139 -9.52 -12.37 -19.46
C ILE A 139 -9.30 -12.91 -18.06
N VAL A 140 -9.31 -12.05 -17.05
CA VAL A 140 -9.02 -12.45 -15.66
C VAL A 140 -10.16 -13.31 -15.10
N GLU A 141 -11.43 -12.96 -15.35
CA GLU A 141 -12.59 -13.76 -14.96
C GLU A 141 -12.49 -15.20 -15.51
N ASN A 142 -12.16 -15.34 -16.79
CA ASN A 142 -12.00 -16.67 -17.41
C ASN A 142 -10.86 -17.47 -16.76
N GLN A 143 -9.72 -16.83 -16.46
CA GLN A 143 -8.57 -17.53 -15.85
C GLN A 143 -8.78 -17.84 -14.36
N THR A 144 -9.66 -17.13 -13.69
CA THR A 144 -9.95 -17.31 -12.26
C THR A 144 -11.26 -18.05 -11.99
N LEU A 145 -12.00 -18.44 -13.02
CA LEU A 145 -13.34 -19.04 -12.92
C LEU A 145 -13.41 -20.24 -11.96
N LEU A 146 -12.37 -21.07 -11.93
CA LEU A 146 -12.28 -22.28 -11.10
C LEU A 146 -11.51 -22.05 -9.79
N PHE A 147 -11.19 -20.80 -9.42
CA PHE A 147 -10.49 -20.56 -8.17
C PHE A 147 -11.42 -20.67 -6.97
N LEU A 148 -10.88 -21.24 -5.88
CA LEU A 148 -11.53 -21.27 -4.58
C LEU A 148 -10.62 -20.57 -3.55
N PRO A 149 -11.14 -19.62 -2.80
CA PRO A 149 -12.50 -19.06 -2.86
C PRO A 149 -12.78 -18.35 -4.20
N LYS A 150 -14.06 -18.08 -4.46
CA LYS A 150 -14.47 -17.32 -5.65
C LYS A 150 -13.79 -15.95 -5.66
N ILE A 151 -13.38 -15.51 -6.83
CA ILE A 151 -12.84 -14.16 -7.02
C ILE A 151 -13.97 -13.17 -7.27
N HIS A 152 -14.00 -12.10 -6.49
CA HIS A 152 -14.79 -10.93 -6.79
C HIS A 152 -13.86 -9.89 -7.41
N LEU A 153 -13.92 -9.74 -8.74
CA LEU A 153 -12.98 -8.95 -9.52
C LEU A 153 -13.45 -7.51 -9.69
N TYR A 154 -12.54 -6.57 -9.47
CA TYR A 154 -12.69 -5.16 -9.80
C TYR A 154 -11.53 -4.72 -10.68
N VAL A 155 -11.80 -4.06 -11.79
CA VAL A 155 -10.77 -3.49 -12.66
C VAL A 155 -11.03 -2.00 -12.80
N PHE A 156 -10.02 -1.19 -12.48
CA PHE A 156 -10.04 0.26 -12.60
C PHE A 156 -8.89 0.70 -13.49
N ASN A 157 -9.00 1.84 -14.15
CA ASN A 157 -7.84 2.51 -14.71
C ASN A 157 -7.22 3.48 -13.68
N ASN A 158 -6.03 4.00 -13.97
CA ASN A 158 -5.29 4.89 -13.06
C ASN A 158 -6.14 6.11 -12.68
N LYS A 159 -6.77 6.76 -13.66
CA LYS A 159 -7.61 7.93 -13.45
C LYS A 159 -8.78 7.62 -12.52
N ASN A 160 -9.52 6.54 -12.76
CA ASN A 160 -10.63 6.14 -11.90
C ASN A 160 -10.17 5.92 -10.46
N PHE A 161 -9.00 5.30 -10.26
CA PHE A 161 -8.48 5.05 -8.91
C PHE A 161 -8.12 6.37 -8.21
N ILE A 162 -7.48 7.31 -8.90
CA ILE A 162 -7.15 8.64 -8.36
C ILE A 162 -8.44 9.43 -8.06
N ASP A 163 -9.42 9.44 -8.99
CA ASP A 163 -10.69 10.14 -8.81
C ASP A 163 -11.46 9.63 -7.58
N MET A 164 -11.43 8.31 -7.34
CA MET A 164 -12.02 7.73 -6.12
C MET A 164 -11.33 8.25 -4.85
N LEU A 165 -10.01 8.38 -4.85
CA LEU A 165 -9.28 8.92 -3.69
C LEU A 165 -9.59 10.40 -3.47
N LEU A 166 -9.72 11.20 -4.54
CA LEU A 166 -9.99 12.64 -4.48
C LEU A 166 -11.45 12.96 -4.16
N SER A 167 -12.38 12.04 -4.38
CA SER A 167 -13.79 12.23 -4.07
C SER A 167 -14.01 12.65 -2.61
N LYS A 168 -14.97 13.53 -2.35
CA LYS A 168 -15.38 13.88 -0.98
C LYS A 168 -16.21 12.78 -0.31
N GLU A 169 -16.86 11.95 -1.10
CA GLU A 169 -17.73 10.88 -0.62
C GLU A 169 -16.93 9.61 -0.29
N GLU A 170 -17.46 8.81 0.64
CA GLU A 170 -16.96 7.48 0.91
C GLU A 170 -17.18 6.58 -0.32
N ASN A 171 -16.14 5.83 -0.69
CA ASN A 171 -16.16 4.97 -1.84
C ASN A 171 -15.16 3.82 -1.72
N TYR A 172 -15.18 2.91 -2.68
CA TYR A 172 -14.35 1.72 -2.65
C TYR A 172 -12.83 2.02 -2.75
N GLY A 173 -12.41 3.07 -3.47
CA GLY A 173 -11.01 3.48 -3.53
C GLY A 173 -10.46 3.88 -2.16
N LYS A 174 -11.24 4.59 -1.35
CA LYS A 174 -10.89 4.92 0.04
C LYS A 174 -10.88 3.70 0.95
N GLU A 175 -11.77 2.73 0.73
CA GLU A 175 -11.72 1.47 1.46
C GLU A 175 -10.45 0.69 1.14
N ILE A 176 -10.07 0.60 -0.14
CA ILE A 176 -8.78 0.03 -0.58
C ILE A 176 -7.62 0.77 0.07
N PHE A 177 -7.62 2.11 0.07
CA PHE A 177 -6.57 2.90 0.73
C PHE A 177 -6.39 2.52 2.20
N ARG A 178 -7.48 2.35 2.94
CA ARG A 178 -7.43 2.02 4.38
C ARG A 178 -7.01 0.56 4.65
N ASN A 179 -7.43 -0.37 3.79
CA ASN A 179 -7.23 -1.80 4.01
C ASN A 179 -6.94 -2.53 2.70
N HIS A 180 -5.68 -2.83 2.45
CA HIS A 180 -5.24 -3.54 1.27
C HIS A 180 -4.06 -4.46 1.55
N LEU A 181 -3.85 -5.43 0.66
CA LEU A 181 -2.63 -6.21 0.52
C LEU A 181 -2.19 -6.13 -0.94
N ILE A 182 -1.05 -5.53 -1.21
CA ILE A 182 -0.56 -5.37 -2.59
C ILE A 182 0.24 -6.61 -2.96
N LEU A 183 -0.27 -7.37 -3.91
CA LEU A 183 0.36 -8.62 -4.33
C LEU A 183 1.52 -8.39 -5.29
N LYS A 184 1.41 -7.35 -6.13
CA LYS A 184 2.39 -7.06 -7.19
C LYS A 184 2.32 -5.62 -7.64
N ASN A 185 3.47 -5.10 -8.08
CA ASN A 185 3.65 -3.76 -8.65
C ASN A 185 3.22 -2.63 -7.69
N ALA A 186 3.53 -2.79 -6.40
CA ALA A 186 3.22 -1.82 -5.36
C ALA A 186 3.82 -0.43 -5.63
N TYR A 187 4.87 -0.35 -6.44
CA TYR A 187 5.43 0.92 -6.89
C TYR A 187 4.37 1.79 -7.58
N ILE A 188 3.54 1.18 -8.45
CA ILE A 188 2.44 1.89 -9.16
C ILE A 188 1.45 2.46 -8.14
N TYR A 189 1.09 1.70 -7.11
CA TYR A 189 0.19 2.18 -6.05
C TYR A 189 0.69 3.47 -5.41
N TYR A 190 1.98 3.50 -5.05
CA TYR A 190 2.56 4.68 -4.39
C TYR A 190 2.72 5.88 -5.32
N GLU A 191 2.96 5.68 -6.62
CA GLU A 191 2.94 6.77 -7.61
C GLU A 191 1.54 7.36 -7.74
N LEU A 192 0.50 6.52 -7.87
CA LEU A 192 -0.90 6.98 -7.93
C LEU A 192 -1.32 7.68 -6.61
N LEU A 193 -0.90 7.14 -5.47
CA LEU A 193 -1.16 7.75 -4.18
C LEU A 193 -0.46 9.10 -4.04
N LYS A 194 0.78 9.22 -4.48
CA LYS A 194 1.53 10.49 -4.50
C LYS A 194 0.80 11.51 -5.36
N GLU A 195 0.40 11.15 -6.58
CA GLU A 195 -0.36 12.02 -7.47
C GLU A 195 -1.69 12.48 -6.83
N ALA A 196 -2.43 11.57 -6.20
CA ALA A 196 -3.65 11.92 -5.47
C ALA A 196 -3.36 12.90 -4.32
N ILE A 197 -2.27 12.71 -3.55
CA ILE A 197 -1.87 13.61 -2.46
C ILE A 197 -1.50 15.00 -2.99
N GLU A 198 -0.76 15.08 -4.08
CA GLU A 198 -0.39 16.34 -4.74
C GLU A 198 -1.65 17.09 -5.22
N ASN A 199 -2.68 16.37 -5.66
CA ASN A 199 -3.97 16.91 -6.07
C ASN A 199 -4.97 17.12 -4.92
N GLY A 200 -4.54 16.98 -3.67
CA GLY A 200 -5.35 17.38 -2.51
C GLY A 200 -5.94 16.23 -1.68
N PHE A 201 -5.66 14.98 -2.01
CA PHE A 201 -6.07 13.86 -1.15
C PHE A 201 -5.43 13.98 0.24
N ARG A 202 -6.27 13.84 1.26
CA ARG A 202 -5.85 13.82 2.67
C ARG A 202 -6.53 12.65 3.38
N SER A 203 -5.92 12.17 4.46
CA SER A 203 -6.56 11.19 5.34
C SER A 203 -7.91 11.72 5.82
N CYS A 204 -8.95 10.94 5.68
CA CYS A 204 -10.26 11.16 6.27
C CYS A 204 -10.24 10.76 7.74
#